data_3e0b65f8f7495949a0f4fb1fce8f627d
#
_entry.id   3e0b65f8f7495949a0f4fb1fce8f627d
#
_cell.length_a   1.000
_cell.length_b   1.000
_cell.length_c   1.000
_cell.angle_alpha   90.00
_cell.angle_beta   90.00
_cell.angle_gamma   90.00
#
_symmetry.space_group_name_H-M   'P 1'
#
loop_
_entity.id
_entity.type
_entity.pdbx_description
1 polymer ?
#
loop_
_entity_poly.entity_id
_entity_poly.type
_entity_poly.pdbx_seq_one_letter_code
_entity_poly.pdbx_strand_id
1 'polypeptide(L)'
;TKFQEKILAKMSQKKLNIFLKIPLVSSLIKKKLKAALGLTEVRVVVSGAAALPVSLIDWYKTIGIYIFNGYGMTENCCVCTALDPYQPLGVGSVGTVSSPSVKLKITDEGEICMTGPFLLDSYYKNEEVTNETLKDGWLHTGDLGYIDDDGFLYITGRVKDIFKTSKGKYIEPSVLESLFGNITEFQQMCVVVL
;
A
#
# COMPACT_ATOMS: atom_id res chain seq x y z
N THR A 1 -7.12 12.82 2.46
CA THR A 1 -6.68 12.96 3.87
C THR A 1 -7.08 14.33 4.42
N LYS A 2 -7.20 14.45 5.75
CA LYS A 2 -7.51 15.73 6.44
C LYS A 2 -6.61 16.90 6.02
N PHE A 3 -5.37 16.61 5.63
CA PHE A 3 -4.45 17.65 5.13
C PHE A 3 -4.82 18.12 3.72
N GLN A 4 -5.06 17.19 2.81
CA GLN A 4 -5.52 17.49 1.46
C GLN A 4 -6.83 18.30 1.49
N GLU A 5 -7.78 17.88 2.29
CA GLU A 5 -9.07 18.58 2.50
C GLU A 5 -8.87 20.01 3.01
N LYS A 6 -7.97 20.21 4.00
CA LYS A 6 -7.64 21.56 4.51
C LYS A 6 -7.04 22.47 3.45
N ILE A 7 -6.25 21.93 2.53
CA ILE A 7 -5.69 22.72 1.42
C ILE A 7 -6.77 23.03 0.40
N LEU A 8 -7.59 22.02 0.02
CA LEU A 8 -8.64 22.17 -0.97
C LEU A 8 -9.79 23.06 -0.48
N ALA A 9 -10.02 23.13 0.83
CA ALA A 9 -10.94 24.10 1.43
C ALA A 9 -10.48 25.56 1.27
N LYS A 10 -9.16 25.79 1.20
CA LYS A 10 -8.59 27.15 1.01
C LYS A 10 -8.37 27.49 -0.46
N MET A 11 -8.16 26.49 -1.32
CA MET A 11 -7.83 26.68 -2.73
C MET A 11 -8.35 25.50 -3.54
N SER A 12 -9.19 25.75 -4.55
CA SER A 12 -9.66 24.68 -5.41
C SER A 12 -8.52 23.95 -6.12
N GLN A 13 -8.70 22.65 -6.40
CA GLN A 13 -7.71 21.81 -7.10
C GLN A 13 -7.28 22.45 -8.44
N LYS A 14 -8.21 23.06 -9.18
CA LYS A 14 -7.91 23.75 -10.45
C LYS A 14 -6.93 24.90 -10.25
N LYS A 15 -7.14 25.74 -9.24
CA LYS A 15 -6.23 26.86 -8.92
C LYS A 15 -4.86 26.35 -8.46
N LEU A 16 -4.83 25.32 -7.62
CA LEU A 16 -3.58 24.68 -7.18
C LEU A 16 -2.78 24.17 -8.39
N ASN A 17 -3.42 23.46 -9.31
CA ASN A 17 -2.78 22.94 -10.51
C ASN A 17 -2.22 24.05 -11.44
N ILE A 18 -2.91 25.18 -11.55
CA ILE A 18 -2.42 26.33 -12.32
C ILE A 18 -1.15 26.91 -11.66
N PHE A 19 -1.18 27.13 -10.36
CA PHE A 19 -0.02 27.69 -9.63
C PHE A 19 1.18 26.73 -9.62
N LEU A 20 0.95 25.43 -9.58
CA LEU A 20 2.01 24.43 -9.64
C LEU A 20 2.70 24.35 -11.03
N LYS A 21 2.10 24.91 -12.09
CA LYS A 21 2.72 25.03 -13.42
C LYS A 21 3.68 26.20 -13.54
N ILE A 22 3.61 27.19 -12.64
CA ILE A 22 4.48 28.37 -12.66
C ILE A 22 5.71 28.07 -11.80
N PRO A 23 6.93 27.95 -12.35
CA PRO A 23 8.09 27.41 -11.64
C PRO A 23 8.40 28.07 -10.28
N LEU A 24 8.48 29.40 -10.22
CA LEU A 24 8.77 30.13 -8.99
C LEU A 24 7.65 29.99 -7.95
N VAL A 25 6.39 30.11 -8.37
CA VAL A 25 5.21 29.98 -7.51
C VAL A 25 5.10 28.53 -7.00
N SER A 26 5.32 27.55 -7.87
CA SER A 26 5.35 26.14 -7.54
C SER A 26 6.37 25.83 -6.43
N SER A 27 7.60 26.33 -6.56
CA SER A 27 8.65 26.11 -5.57
C SER A 27 8.25 26.66 -4.19
N LEU A 28 7.71 27.89 -4.15
CA LEU A 28 7.25 28.52 -2.91
C LEU A 28 6.09 27.75 -2.26
N ILE A 29 5.11 27.32 -3.06
CA ILE A 29 3.96 26.55 -2.56
C ILE A 29 4.44 25.21 -2.01
N LYS A 30 5.24 24.46 -2.77
CA LYS A 30 5.78 23.16 -2.33
C LYS A 30 6.56 23.29 -1.02
N LYS A 31 7.41 24.34 -0.89
CA LYS A 31 8.17 24.62 0.33
C LYS A 31 7.23 24.88 1.52
N LYS A 32 6.21 25.73 1.35
CA LYS A 32 5.22 26.02 2.40
C LYS A 32 4.41 24.79 2.81
N LEU A 33 4.00 23.96 1.84
CA LEU A 33 3.24 22.74 2.12
C LEU A 33 4.09 21.70 2.86
N LYS A 34 5.35 21.51 2.44
CA LYS A 34 6.30 20.65 3.16
C LYS A 34 6.53 21.14 4.59
N ALA A 35 6.72 22.44 4.79
CA ALA A 35 6.88 23.02 6.12
C ALA A 35 5.64 22.82 7.00
N ALA A 36 4.44 22.99 6.45
CA ALA A 36 3.19 22.76 7.18
C ALA A 36 2.95 21.30 7.59
N LEU A 37 3.60 20.37 6.89
CA LEU A 37 3.62 18.92 7.22
C LEU A 37 4.79 18.51 8.12
N GLY A 38 5.71 19.41 8.45
CA GLY A 38 6.95 19.08 9.14
C GLY A 38 7.96 18.31 8.27
N LEU A 39 7.81 18.34 6.94
CA LEU A 39 8.59 17.56 5.98
C LEU A 39 9.71 18.37 5.29
N THR A 40 10.13 19.50 5.86
CA THR A 40 11.14 20.38 5.23
C THR A 40 12.47 19.66 5.02
N GLU A 41 12.93 18.93 6.01
CA GLU A 41 14.22 18.22 6.02
C GLU A 41 14.09 16.72 5.70
N VAL A 42 12.89 16.26 5.38
CA VAL A 42 12.64 14.84 5.08
C VAL A 42 13.27 14.47 3.74
N ARG A 43 14.06 13.40 3.76
CA ARG A 43 14.73 12.81 2.59
C ARG A 43 13.89 11.72 1.95
N VAL A 44 13.21 10.90 2.76
CA VAL A 44 12.42 9.76 2.33
C VAL A 44 11.10 9.76 3.08
N VAL A 45 10.01 9.52 2.37
CA VAL A 45 8.68 9.29 2.93
C VAL A 45 8.26 7.87 2.56
N VAL A 46 7.94 7.06 3.56
CA VAL A 46 7.53 5.66 3.34
C VAL A 46 6.11 5.48 3.85
N SER A 47 5.31 4.72 3.14
CA SER A 47 4.01 4.22 3.55
C SER A 47 4.00 2.71 3.46
N GLY A 48 3.31 2.06 4.39
CA GLY A 48 3.16 0.62 4.45
C GLY A 48 2.09 0.22 5.47
N ALA A 49 1.96 -1.06 5.73
CA ALA A 49 1.00 -1.68 6.66
C ALA A 49 -0.49 -1.55 6.26
N ALA A 50 -0.85 -0.62 5.39
CA ALA A 50 -2.20 -0.49 4.84
C ALA A 50 -2.15 0.05 3.41
N ALA A 51 -3.14 -0.32 2.60
CA ALA A 51 -3.26 0.15 1.23
C ALA A 51 -3.39 1.69 1.20
N LEU A 52 -2.54 2.33 0.41
CA LEU A 52 -2.60 3.77 0.19
C LEU A 52 -3.30 4.04 -1.16
N PRO A 53 -4.41 4.81 -1.18
CA PRO A 53 -5.09 5.10 -2.43
C PRO A 53 -4.17 5.78 -3.45
N VAL A 54 -4.19 5.29 -4.70
CA VAL A 54 -3.36 5.81 -5.79
C VAL A 54 -3.59 7.31 -6.00
N SER A 55 -4.84 7.75 -5.94
CA SER A 55 -5.21 9.17 -6.04
C SER A 55 -4.51 10.05 -5.00
N LEU A 56 -4.26 9.50 -3.82
CA LEU A 56 -3.56 10.19 -2.75
C LEU A 56 -2.05 10.25 -3.02
N ILE A 57 -1.44 9.15 -3.48
CA ILE A 57 -0.03 9.11 -3.91
C ILE A 57 0.21 10.16 -4.99
N ASP A 58 -0.62 10.17 -6.01
CA ASP A 58 -0.54 11.12 -7.12
C ASP A 58 -0.69 12.57 -6.64
N TRP A 59 -1.62 12.81 -5.73
CA TRP A 59 -1.79 14.15 -5.16
C TRP A 59 -0.53 14.62 -4.43
N TYR A 60 0.07 13.78 -3.57
CA TYR A 60 1.32 14.12 -2.89
C TYR A 60 2.47 14.35 -3.88
N LYS A 61 2.54 13.56 -4.95
CA LYS A 61 3.51 13.74 -6.02
C LYS A 61 3.40 15.12 -6.69
N THR A 62 2.17 15.65 -6.88
CA THR A 62 1.96 16.99 -7.46
C THR A 62 2.58 18.10 -6.61
N ILE A 63 2.58 17.96 -5.31
CA ILE A 63 3.20 18.91 -4.37
C ILE A 63 4.66 18.60 -4.05
N GLY A 64 5.26 17.65 -4.77
CA GLY A 64 6.67 17.30 -4.67
C GLY A 64 7.03 16.42 -3.47
N ILE A 65 6.06 15.68 -2.94
CA ILE A 65 6.27 14.66 -1.91
C ILE A 65 6.12 13.30 -2.59
N TYR A 66 7.21 12.54 -2.61
CA TYR A 66 7.28 11.22 -3.21
C TYR A 66 7.23 10.18 -2.10
N ILE A 67 6.26 9.27 -2.20
CA ILE A 67 6.00 8.27 -1.17
C ILE A 67 6.43 6.91 -1.71
N PHE A 68 7.42 6.30 -1.05
CA PHE A 68 7.75 4.89 -1.24
C PHE A 68 6.65 4.05 -0.61
N ASN A 69 5.98 3.25 -1.40
CA ASN A 69 4.97 2.32 -0.90
C ASN A 69 5.62 0.95 -0.74
N GLY A 70 5.46 0.32 0.41
CA GLY A 70 6.09 -0.95 0.70
C GLY A 70 5.14 -1.94 1.36
N TYR A 71 5.44 -3.21 1.18
CA TYR A 71 4.76 -4.31 1.81
C TYR A 71 5.73 -5.15 2.62
N GLY A 72 5.27 -5.53 3.78
CA GLY A 72 5.96 -6.40 4.72
C GLY A 72 5.14 -6.54 5.99
N MET A 73 5.53 -7.48 6.80
CA MET A 73 4.89 -7.82 8.06
C MET A 73 5.96 -8.10 9.12
N THR A 74 5.55 -8.20 10.38
CA THR A 74 6.48 -8.45 11.48
C THR A 74 7.27 -9.74 11.26
N GLU A 75 6.63 -10.76 10.72
CA GLU A 75 7.15 -12.09 10.44
C GLU A 75 8.32 -12.11 9.43
N ASN A 76 8.51 -11.02 8.68
CA ASN A 76 9.63 -10.85 7.74
C ASN A 76 10.41 -9.55 7.96
N CYS A 77 10.39 -9.01 9.18
CA CYS A 77 11.05 -7.75 9.55
C CYS A 77 10.64 -6.57 8.65
N CYS A 78 9.42 -6.56 8.10
CA CYS A 78 8.92 -5.57 7.13
C CYS A 78 9.76 -5.47 5.85
N VAL A 79 10.53 -6.51 5.52
CA VAL A 79 11.41 -6.55 4.34
C VAL A 79 10.82 -7.49 3.31
N CYS A 80 9.97 -6.98 2.44
CA CYS A 80 9.42 -7.76 1.32
C CYS A 80 9.54 -7.00 0.01
N THR A 81 8.67 -6.04 -0.24
CA THR A 81 8.69 -5.26 -1.47
C THR A 81 8.71 -3.77 -1.19
N ALA A 82 9.16 -2.99 -2.16
CA ALA A 82 9.11 -1.54 -2.13
C ALA A 82 8.86 -0.99 -3.54
N LEU A 83 7.95 -0.02 -3.65
CA LEU A 83 7.70 0.73 -4.87
C LEU A 83 8.48 2.04 -4.82
N ASP A 84 9.40 2.20 -5.75
CA ASP A 84 10.09 3.47 -5.98
C ASP A 84 9.11 4.48 -6.63
N PRO A 85 8.79 5.60 -5.97
CA PRO A 85 7.85 6.58 -6.49
C PRO A 85 8.36 7.36 -7.70
N TYR A 86 9.63 7.21 -8.06
CA TYR A 86 10.21 7.83 -9.26
C TYR A 86 10.06 6.95 -10.51
N GLN A 87 9.69 5.68 -10.34
CA GLN A 87 9.39 4.81 -11.47
C GLN A 87 8.02 5.11 -12.05
N PRO A 88 7.88 5.07 -13.39
CA PRO A 88 6.58 5.30 -14.05
C PRO A 88 5.65 4.07 -13.99
N LEU A 89 6.21 2.88 -13.73
CA LEU A 89 5.50 1.59 -13.70
C LEU A 89 5.05 1.22 -12.29
N GLY A 90 4.17 0.22 -12.20
CA GLY A 90 3.74 -0.35 -10.93
C GLY A 90 2.77 0.52 -10.14
N VAL A 91 2.05 1.43 -10.78
CA VAL A 91 1.05 2.28 -10.10
C VAL A 91 -0.02 1.41 -9.44
N GLY A 92 -0.23 1.62 -8.14
CA GLY A 92 -1.15 0.82 -7.32
C GLY A 92 -0.55 -0.46 -6.74
N SER A 93 0.67 -0.84 -7.14
CA SER A 93 1.40 -1.96 -6.55
C SER A 93 2.06 -1.58 -5.22
N VAL A 94 2.58 -2.59 -4.54
CA VAL A 94 3.48 -2.42 -3.38
C VAL A 94 4.94 -2.61 -3.76
N GLY A 95 5.24 -2.55 -5.06
CA GLY A 95 6.59 -2.58 -5.61
C GLY A 95 7.10 -3.96 -5.95
N THR A 96 8.40 -4.02 -6.20
CA THR A 96 9.15 -5.25 -6.47
C THR A 96 9.92 -5.69 -5.22
N VAL A 97 10.49 -6.89 -5.23
CA VAL A 97 11.29 -7.39 -4.10
C VAL A 97 12.37 -6.39 -3.69
N SER A 98 12.46 -6.11 -2.40
CA SER A 98 13.38 -5.10 -1.84
C SER A 98 14.82 -5.58 -1.74
N SER A 99 15.05 -6.89 -1.85
CA SER A 99 16.38 -7.52 -1.75
C SER A 99 16.47 -8.77 -2.63
N PRO A 100 17.62 -9.04 -3.27
CA PRO A 100 17.84 -10.28 -4.01
C PRO A 100 17.72 -11.55 -3.14
N SER A 101 17.83 -11.43 -1.83
CA SER A 101 17.66 -12.53 -0.88
C SER A 101 16.19 -12.87 -0.59
N VAL A 102 15.25 -12.02 -0.98
CA VAL A 102 13.83 -12.25 -0.84
C VAL A 102 13.30 -12.91 -2.12
N LYS A 103 12.53 -13.98 -1.96
CA LYS A 103 11.80 -14.59 -3.07
C LYS A 103 10.32 -14.58 -2.76
N LEU A 104 9.53 -14.34 -3.79
CA LEU A 104 8.07 -14.35 -3.74
C LEU A 104 7.54 -15.46 -4.63
N LYS A 105 6.42 -16.03 -4.23
CA LYS A 105 5.56 -16.85 -5.09
C LYS A 105 4.10 -16.56 -4.76
N ILE A 106 3.23 -16.79 -5.72
CA ILE A 106 1.78 -16.80 -5.52
C ILE A 106 1.33 -18.25 -5.62
N THR A 107 0.52 -18.71 -4.67
CA THR A 107 -0.07 -20.05 -4.72
C THR A 107 -1.19 -20.11 -5.76
N ASP A 108 -1.67 -21.33 -6.07
CA ASP A 108 -2.80 -21.51 -7.01
C ASP A 108 -4.09 -20.84 -6.48
N GLU A 109 -4.21 -20.69 -5.16
CA GLU A 109 -5.31 -19.97 -4.51
C GLU A 109 -5.11 -18.47 -4.47
N GLY A 110 -3.98 -17.96 -4.95
CA GLY A 110 -3.65 -16.53 -4.99
C GLY A 110 -2.98 -16.00 -3.72
N GLU A 111 -2.59 -16.86 -2.77
CA GLU A 111 -1.90 -16.44 -1.56
C GLU A 111 -0.47 -16.03 -1.86
N ILE A 112 -0.05 -14.90 -1.28
CA ILE A 112 1.32 -14.40 -1.35
C ILE A 112 2.17 -15.20 -0.35
N CYS A 113 3.20 -15.88 -0.85
CA CYS A 113 4.19 -16.54 -0.01
C CYS A 113 5.56 -15.94 -0.25
N MET A 114 6.37 -15.88 0.79
CA MET A 114 7.73 -15.35 0.69
C MET A 114 8.74 -16.19 1.44
N THR A 115 10.00 -16.14 1.00
CA THR A 115 11.13 -16.73 1.71
C THR A 115 12.33 -15.79 1.65
N GLY A 116 13.21 -15.92 2.62
CA GLY A 116 14.41 -15.11 2.75
C GLY A 116 15.03 -15.21 4.14
N PRO A 117 16.15 -14.55 4.39
CA PRO A 117 16.90 -14.64 5.66
C PRO A 117 16.24 -13.84 6.80
N PHE A 118 15.14 -13.14 6.55
CA PHE A 118 14.48 -12.25 7.51
C PHE A 118 13.17 -12.81 8.07
N LEU A 119 12.89 -14.10 7.84
CA LEU A 119 11.68 -14.73 8.37
C LEU A 119 11.82 -14.97 9.88
N LEU A 120 10.67 -14.93 10.57
CA LEU A 120 10.61 -15.38 11.95
C LEU A 120 10.99 -16.87 12.05
N ASP A 121 11.59 -17.28 13.17
CA ASP A 121 11.85 -18.70 13.44
C ASP A 121 10.58 -19.40 13.93
N SER A 122 9.82 -18.76 14.83
CA SER A 122 8.58 -19.31 15.38
C SER A 122 7.77 -18.26 16.13
N TYR A 123 6.50 -18.53 16.33
CA TYR A 123 5.68 -17.81 17.31
C TYR A 123 5.90 -18.39 18.71
N TYR A 124 6.15 -17.50 19.69
CA TYR A 124 6.45 -17.90 21.06
C TYR A 124 5.35 -18.79 21.65
N LYS A 125 5.71 -20.01 22.06
CA LYS A 125 4.81 -21.02 22.65
C LYS A 125 3.55 -21.31 21.82
N ASN A 126 3.63 -21.19 20.48
CA ASN A 126 2.53 -21.44 19.59
C ASN A 126 3.00 -22.20 18.33
N GLU A 127 3.25 -23.49 18.51
CA GLU A 127 3.73 -24.36 17.42
C GLU A 127 2.67 -24.53 16.33
N GLU A 128 1.39 -24.58 16.68
CA GLU A 128 0.30 -24.74 15.73
C GLU A 128 0.29 -23.61 14.71
N VAL A 129 0.26 -22.35 15.17
CA VAL A 129 0.31 -21.18 14.30
C VAL A 129 1.63 -21.09 13.55
N THR A 130 2.74 -21.50 14.16
CA THR A 130 4.04 -21.54 13.49
C THR A 130 4.01 -22.48 12.29
N ASN A 131 3.51 -23.70 12.48
CA ASN A 131 3.41 -24.71 11.41
C ASN A 131 2.38 -24.36 10.32
N GLU A 132 1.33 -23.61 10.68
CA GLU A 132 0.36 -23.09 9.72
C GLU A 132 0.96 -21.95 8.86
N THR A 133 1.82 -21.12 9.45
CA THR A 133 2.36 -19.92 8.81
C THR A 133 3.66 -20.22 8.06
N LEU A 134 4.52 -21.07 8.61
CA LEU A 134 5.79 -21.48 7.99
C LEU A 134 5.68 -22.91 7.45
N LYS A 135 5.66 -23.05 6.12
CA LYS A 135 5.56 -24.36 5.45
C LYS A 135 6.69 -24.47 4.43
N ASP A 136 7.49 -25.52 4.54
CA ASP A 136 8.58 -25.84 3.61
C ASP A 136 9.54 -24.67 3.36
N GLY A 137 9.82 -23.85 4.39
CA GLY A 137 10.68 -22.67 4.33
C GLY A 137 10.03 -21.45 3.70
N TRP A 138 8.70 -21.48 3.50
CA TRP A 138 7.92 -20.35 3.01
C TRP A 138 7.00 -19.80 4.10
N LEU A 139 7.01 -18.50 4.23
CA LEU A 139 6.02 -17.75 5.02
C LEU A 139 4.76 -17.59 4.19
N HIS A 140 3.66 -18.17 4.67
CA HIS A 140 2.31 -17.97 4.18
C HIS A 140 1.74 -16.71 4.82
N THR A 141 1.57 -15.63 4.05
CA THR A 141 1.27 -14.31 4.61
C THR A 141 -0.18 -14.14 5.01
N GLY A 142 -1.07 -14.98 4.48
CA GLY A 142 -2.51 -14.81 4.59
C GLY A 142 -3.04 -13.65 3.73
N ASP A 143 -2.19 -12.96 2.97
CA ASP A 143 -2.59 -11.93 2.03
C ASP A 143 -2.69 -12.53 0.62
N LEU A 144 -3.64 -12.03 -0.17
CA LEU A 144 -3.85 -12.42 -1.57
C LEU A 144 -3.27 -11.37 -2.50
N GLY A 145 -2.81 -11.83 -3.66
CA GLY A 145 -2.27 -10.92 -4.65
C GLY A 145 -1.81 -11.60 -5.92
N TYR A 146 -1.21 -10.81 -6.78
CA TYR A 146 -0.57 -11.30 -8.00
C TYR A 146 0.69 -10.48 -8.31
N ILE A 147 1.55 -11.05 -9.11
CA ILE A 147 2.75 -10.38 -9.64
C ILE A 147 2.50 -10.20 -11.13
N ASP A 148 2.68 -8.97 -11.62
CA ASP A 148 2.56 -8.68 -13.05
C ASP A 148 3.83 -9.09 -13.84
N ASP A 149 3.78 -8.94 -15.17
CA ASP A 149 4.89 -9.30 -16.07
C ASP A 149 6.17 -8.48 -15.83
N ASP A 150 6.05 -7.31 -15.23
CA ASP A 150 7.18 -6.44 -14.88
C ASP A 150 7.71 -6.75 -13.45
N GLY A 151 7.11 -7.70 -12.74
CA GLY A 151 7.53 -8.16 -11.40
C GLY A 151 6.99 -7.33 -10.25
N PHE A 152 5.98 -6.46 -10.48
CA PHE A 152 5.32 -5.71 -9.41
C PHE A 152 4.27 -6.55 -8.69
N LEU A 153 4.30 -6.50 -7.35
CA LEU A 153 3.33 -7.16 -6.49
C LEU A 153 2.12 -6.26 -6.25
N TYR A 154 0.94 -6.80 -6.50
CA TYR A 154 -0.34 -6.18 -6.19
C TYR A 154 -1.05 -7.00 -5.12
N ILE A 155 -1.47 -6.35 -4.03
CA ILE A 155 -2.26 -6.98 -2.98
C ILE A 155 -3.73 -6.77 -3.33
N THR A 156 -4.49 -7.86 -3.34
CA THR A 156 -5.92 -7.82 -3.63
C THR A 156 -6.78 -7.99 -2.38
N GLY A 157 -6.29 -8.67 -1.34
CA GLY A 157 -7.01 -8.81 -0.07
C GLY A 157 -6.38 -9.79 0.91
N ARG A 158 -7.24 -10.45 1.71
CA ARG A 158 -6.82 -11.44 2.70
C ARG A 158 -7.57 -12.76 2.55
N VAL A 159 -6.86 -13.86 2.73
CA VAL A 159 -7.43 -15.20 2.68
C VAL A 159 -8.59 -15.37 3.67
N LYS A 160 -8.45 -14.84 4.90
CA LYS A 160 -9.46 -14.94 5.96
C LYS A 160 -10.65 -14.01 5.79
N ASP A 161 -10.52 -12.96 4.97
CA ASP A 161 -11.57 -11.96 4.78
C ASP A 161 -12.50 -12.32 3.62
N ILE A 162 -12.08 -13.25 2.75
CA ILE A 162 -12.94 -13.74 1.66
C ILE A 162 -14.09 -14.54 2.23
N PHE A 163 -15.30 -14.19 1.84
CA PHE A 163 -16.46 -14.99 2.14
C PHE A 163 -17.24 -15.40 0.88
N LYS A 164 -17.91 -16.53 0.96
CA LYS A 164 -18.72 -17.04 -0.13
C LYS A 164 -20.19 -16.70 0.12
N THR A 165 -20.81 -16.02 -0.82
CA THR A 165 -22.24 -15.73 -0.75
C THR A 165 -23.05 -17.00 -0.88
N SER A 166 -24.33 -16.98 -0.47
CA SER A 166 -25.29 -18.10 -0.66
C SER A 166 -25.45 -18.53 -2.12
N LYS A 167 -25.13 -17.64 -3.06
CA LYS A 167 -25.14 -17.92 -4.52
C LYS A 167 -23.80 -18.42 -5.06
N GLY A 168 -22.84 -18.73 -4.19
CA GLY A 168 -21.55 -19.30 -4.55
C GLY A 168 -20.49 -18.30 -5.05
N LYS A 169 -20.75 -16.98 -5.03
CA LYS A 169 -19.75 -15.97 -5.39
C LYS A 169 -18.84 -15.66 -4.20
N TYR A 170 -17.54 -15.63 -4.45
CA TYR A 170 -16.56 -15.11 -3.49
C TYR A 170 -16.57 -13.59 -3.50
N ILE A 171 -16.64 -13.00 -2.32
CA ILE A 171 -16.59 -11.56 -2.11
C ILE A 171 -15.33 -11.25 -1.30
N GLU A 172 -14.59 -10.29 -1.76
CA GLU A 172 -13.42 -9.74 -1.10
C GLU A 172 -13.76 -8.32 -0.61
N PRO A 173 -13.97 -8.14 0.72
CA PRO A 173 -14.42 -6.87 1.30
C PRO A 173 -13.52 -5.70 0.98
N SER A 174 -12.20 -5.90 1.04
CA SER A 174 -11.20 -4.86 0.82
C SER A 174 -11.27 -4.21 -0.57
N VAL A 175 -11.61 -5.00 -1.60
CA VAL A 175 -11.82 -4.48 -2.96
C VAL A 175 -13.01 -3.54 -3.01
N LEU A 176 -14.12 -3.93 -2.39
CA LEU A 176 -15.33 -3.10 -2.32
C LEU A 176 -15.07 -1.84 -1.50
N GLU A 177 -14.44 -1.97 -0.34
CA GLU A 177 -14.10 -0.85 0.54
C GLU A 177 -13.19 0.17 -0.16
N SER A 178 -12.21 -0.31 -0.95
CA SER A 178 -11.30 0.56 -1.71
C SER A 178 -12.00 1.37 -2.80
N LEU A 179 -13.02 0.80 -3.45
CA LEU A 179 -13.83 1.51 -4.46
C LEU A 179 -14.59 2.70 -3.86
N PHE A 180 -15.07 2.53 -2.63
CA PHE A 180 -15.78 3.59 -1.91
C PHE A 180 -14.87 4.55 -1.15
N GLY A 181 -13.61 4.18 -0.91
CA GLY A 181 -12.62 5.01 -0.21
C GLY A 181 -12.30 6.35 -0.88
N ASN A 182 -12.71 6.53 -2.15
CA ASN A 182 -12.59 7.79 -2.89
C ASN A 182 -13.79 8.73 -2.70
N ILE A 183 -14.86 8.29 -2.00
CA ILE A 183 -16.06 9.08 -1.74
C ILE A 183 -15.82 9.89 -0.46
N THR A 184 -15.74 11.21 -0.61
CA THR A 184 -15.35 12.14 0.48
C THR A 184 -16.39 12.25 1.59
N GLU A 185 -17.64 11.84 1.34
CA GLU A 185 -18.72 11.83 2.32
C GLU A 185 -18.57 10.72 3.37
N PHE A 186 -17.81 9.69 3.10
CA PHE A 186 -17.56 8.60 4.05
C PHE A 186 -16.20 8.75 4.75
N GLN A 187 -16.20 8.69 6.07
CA GLN A 187 -14.95 8.68 6.85
C GLN A 187 -14.37 7.26 6.95
N GLN A 188 -15.23 6.27 6.99
CA GLN A 188 -14.86 4.86 7.07
C GLN A 188 -16.01 4.00 6.54
N MET A 189 -15.68 2.94 5.84
CA MET A 189 -16.61 1.94 5.35
C MET A 189 -16.11 0.55 5.74
N CYS A 190 -17.03 -0.33 6.05
CA CYS A 190 -16.76 -1.74 6.34
C CYS A 190 -17.82 -2.60 5.65
N VAL A 191 -17.39 -3.60 4.90
CA VAL A 191 -18.26 -4.61 4.32
C VAL A 191 -18.42 -5.75 5.32
N VAL A 192 -19.63 -6.01 5.74
CA VAL A 192 -19.96 -7.08 6.68
C VAL A 192 -20.84 -8.15 6.03
N VAL A 193 -20.68 -9.38 6.47
CA VAL A 193 -21.57 -10.50 6.13
C VAL A 193 -22.61 -10.60 7.23
N LEU A 194 -23.89 -10.68 6.84
CA LEU A 194 -25.01 -10.94 7.72
C LEU A 194 -25.51 -12.37 7.52
#